data_44d43748308ba8ec9cd60d98e63e023d
#
_entry.id   44d43748308ba8ec9cd60d98e63e023d
#
_cell.length_a   1.000
_cell.length_b   1.000
_cell.length_c   1.000
_cell.angle_alpha   90.00
_cell.angle_beta   90.00
_cell.angle_gamma   90.00
#
_symmetry.space_group_name_H-M   'P 1'
#
loop_
_entity.id
_entity.type
_entity.pdbx_description
1 polymer ?
#
loop_
_entity_poly.entity_id
_entity_poly.type
_entity_poly.pdbx_seq_one_letter_code
_entity_poly.pdbx_strand_id
1 'polypeptide(L)'
;MTASSLPKSNGGFWGVRTPFAPSRCPVYYGWVIVFVATIGSIFSIPGQTMGFSVFTDVLMKELGLSRVELSLAYCIGTVASGLTLPWLGNILDQCGERKMAVASVIATGLILLYMAKVAVISHSLGKVLPTGVAAFVVVGIGFYLIRASAQGVLSLTCRNAIGKWFNHKRGLALAISGVLVSFSYSFAPQGLNWLIERHGYDGAWFTMGITTLIVMGPLAWLLFRNKPEEDGMEMDGGSKPMKKPANPDMYINREFTRGEAMKDYSFWVFNITFSFYGLYATAFTFHILSLGAEYNIESDRILSLFVPIAATSVITNLVFGLINTHLRLKSLLFVMNLGCVMAALGMFFLDKPGGVPAYVIGNGIASGGFVSLTGIVFPRFYGRLHLGAISGVNMSAMVIGSGLGPLLFGLCQHLSGSYKEMLIASIIVPTLLAILSLRADNPQSKLVNKISSANTAARRVQN
;
A
#
# COMPACT_ATOMS: atom_id res chain seq x y z
N MET A 1 8.95 -39.84 6.16
CA MET A 1 9.18 -38.52 5.57
C MET A 1 9.87 -38.75 4.23
N THR A 2 9.09 -38.81 3.17
CA THR A 2 9.58 -39.03 1.81
C THR A 2 10.16 -37.73 1.26
N ALA A 3 11.41 -37.78 0.82
CA ALA A 3 12.07 -36.67 0.15
C ALA A 3 11.25 -36.27 -1.10
N SER A 4 10.49 -35.19 -0.97
CA SER A 4 9.80 -34.59 -2.11
C SER A 4 10.85 -34.05 -3.07
N SER A 5 10.85 -34.60 -4.27
CA SER A 5 11.67 -34.19 -5.39
C SER A 5 11.65 -32.68 -5.55
N LEU A 6 12.81 -32.04 -5.40
CA LEU A 6 13.03 -30.63 -5.74
C LEU A 6 12.50 -30.41 -7.17
N PRO A 7 11.69 -29.39 -7.42
CA PRO A 7 11.24 -29.08 -8.77
C PRO A 7 12.47 -28.84 -9.65
N LYS A 8 12.54 -29.55 -10.77
CA LYS A 8 13.61 -29.42 -11.76
C LYS A 8 13.77 -27.95 -12.10
N SER A 9 14.95 -27.38 -11.86
CA SER A 9 15.28 -26.01 -12.22
C SER A 9 15.17 -25.87 -13.74
N ASN A 10 14.09 -25.31 -14.24
CA ASN A 10 14.01 -24.91 -15.63
C ASN A 10 15.07 -23.82 -15.86
N GLY A 11 16.16 -24.17 -16.55
CA GLY A 11 17.27 -23.29 -16.92
C GLY A 11 16.90 -22.30 -18.03
N GLY A 12 15.80 -21.59 -17.88
CA GLY A 12 15.35 -20.53 -18.79
C GLY A 12 15.60 -19.13 -18.23
N PHE A 13 15.31 -18.11 -19.03
CA PHE A 13 15.42 -16.68 -18.70
C PHE A 13 14.78 -16.29 -17.35
N TRP A 14 13.74 -17.02 -16.93
CA TRP A 14 13.02 -16.87 -15.67
C TRP A 14 13.41 -17.90 -14.59
N GLY A 15 14.48 -18.66 -14.81
CA GLY A 15 14.95 -19.67 -13.85
C GLY A 15 15.31 -19.03 -12.50
N VAL A 16 15.08 -19.75 -11.40
CA VAL A 16 15.34 -19.26 -10.03
C VAL A 16 16.81 -18.85 -9.86
N ARG A 17 17.73 -19.58 -10.51
CA ARG A 17 19.17 -19.36 -10.45
C ARG A 17 19.72 -18.49 -11.58
N THR A 18 18.85 -17.89 -12.39
CA THR A 18 19.25 -17.00 -13.49
C THR A 18 19.11 -15.53 -13.05
N PRO A 19 20.11 -14.66 -13.25
CA PRO A 19 21.47 -14.94 -13.75
C PRO A 19 22.42 -15.51 -12.68
N PHE A 20 22.03 -15.52 -11.41
CA PHE A 20 22.81 -16.10 -10.29
C PHE A 20 21.86 -16.73 -9.27
N ALA A 21 22.40 -17.70 -8.50
CA ALA A 21 21.65 -18.36 -7.43
C ALA A 21 21.60 -17.47 -6.17
N PRO A 22 20.42 -17.17 -5.64
CA PRO A 22 20.26 -16.39 -4.39
C PRO A 22 21.02 -16.98 -3.20
N SER A 23 21.11 -18.31 -3.11
CA SER A 23 21.81 -19.03 -2.05
C SER A 23 23.33 -18.79 -2.02
N ARG A 24 23.93 -18.27 -3.11
CA ARG A 24 25.35 -17.89 -3.14
C ARG A 24 25.64 -16.50 -2.59
N CYS A 25 24.62 -15.73 -2.24
CA CYS A 25 24.80 -14.41 -1.66
C CYS A 25 25.42 -14.54 -0.25
N PRO A 26 26.43 -13.73 0.12
CA PRO A 26 27.08 -13.83 1.42
C PRO A 26 26.18 -13.42 2.58
N VAL A 27 25.11 -12.69 2.29
CA VAL A 27 24.05 -12.31 3.26
C VAL A 27 22.76 -13.02 2.91
N TYR A 28 21.86 -13.17 3.88
CA TYR A 28 20.53 -13.69 3.62
C TYR A 28 19.84 -12.88 2.53
N TYR A 29 19.51 -13.54 1.43
CA TYR A 29 18.99 -12.88 0.22
C TYR A 29 17.67 -12.11 0.44
N GLY A 30 16.93 -12.45 1.50
CA GLY A 30 15.76 -11.68 1.92
C GLY A 30 16.04 -10.19 2.09
N TRP A 31 17.25 -9.79 2.53
CA TRP A 31 17.62 -8.37 2.63
C TRP A 31 17.82 -7.70 1.27
N VAL A 32 18.27 -8.45 0.26
CA VAL A 32 18.31 -7.96 -1.13
C VAL A 32 16.87 -7.75 -1.65
N ILE A 33 15.95 -8.64 -1.28
CA ILE A 33 14.52 -8.44 -1.60
C ILE A 33 13.96 -7.19 -0.92
N VAL A 34 14.30 -6.93 0.36
CA VAL A 34 13.90 -5.67 1.04
C VAL A 34 14.43 -4.47 0.26
N PHE A 35 15.68 -4.48 -0.12
CA PHE A 35 16.31 -3.40 -0.88
C PHE A 35 15.58 -3.14 -2.21
N VAL A 36 15.43 -4.17 -3.06
CA VAL A 36 14.81 -4.00 -4.38
C VAL A 36 13.31 -3.69 -4.28
N ALA A 37 12.61 -4.25 -3.30
CA ALA A 37 11.21 -3.93 -3.05
C ALA A 37 11.00 -2.49 -2.56
N THR A 38 11.94 -1.97 -1.75
CA THR A 38 11.94 -0.57 -1.32
C THR A 38 12.13 0.36 -2.52
N ILE A 39 13.13 0.10 -3.37
CA ILE A 39 13.34 0.86 -4.60
C ILE A 39 12.12 0.76 -5.52
N GLY A 40 11.56 -0.43 -5.72
CA GLY A 40 10.33 -0.62 -6.50
C GLY A 40 9.16 0.20 -5.97
N SER A 41 9.01 0.29 -4.64
CA SER A 41 7.99 1.14 -4.02
C SER A 41 8.26 2.63 -4.29
N ILE A 42 9.51 3.07 -4.31
CA ILE A 42 9.88 4.46 -4.70
C ILE A 42 9.54 4.71 -6.16
N PHE A 43 9.84 3.78 -7.07
CA PHE A 43 9.48 3.89 -8.48
C PHE A 43 7.96 3.81 -8.74
N SER A 44 7.15 3.46 -7.73
CA SER A 44 5.69 3.55 -7.81
C SER A 44 5.12 4.96 -7.57
N ILE A 45 5.95 5.93 -7.14
CA ILE A 45 5.57 7.32 -6.82
C ILE A 45 4.72 7.99 -7.91
N PRO A 46 5.02 7.88 -9.22
CA PRO A 46 4.20 8.50 -10.25
C PRO A 46 2.75 8.04 -10.26
N GLY A 47 2.47 6.83 -9.79
CA GLY A 47 1.11 6.31 -9.62
C GLY A 47 0.46 6.68 -8.29
N GLN A 48 1.18 7.27 -7.33
CA GLN A 48 0.63 7.71 -6.06
C GLN A 48 0.00 9.11 -6.17
N THR A 49 -0.94 9.41 -5.28
CA THR A 49 -1.63 10.71 -5.29
C THR A 49 -0.64 11.88 -5.19
N MET A 50 0.37 11.78 -4.34
CA MET A 50 1.40 12.81 -4.18
C MET A 50 2.30 12.99 -5.42
N GLY A 51 2.54 11.90 -6.16
CA GLY A 51 3.33 11.96 -7.38
C GLY A 51 2.57 12.64 -8.52
N PHE A 52 1.25 12.47 -8.57
CA PHE A 52 0.40 13.07 -9.59
C PHE A 52 0.05 14.54 -9.26
N SER A 53 -0.16 14.89 -7.98
CA SER A 53 -0.69 16.20 -7.57
C SER A 53 0.08 17.40 -8.13
N VAL A 54 1.39 17.29 -8.31
CA VAL A 54 2.24 18.36 -8.86
C VAL A 54 2.02 18.62 -10.35
N PHE A 55 1.41 17.67 -11.08
CA PHE A 55 1.10 17.82 -12.51
C PHE A 55 -0.29 18.41 -12.77
N THR A 56 -1.13 18.57 -11.74
CA THR A 56 -2.55 18.94 -11.88
C THR A 56 -2.72 20.24 -12.65
N ASP A 57 -2.08 21.34 -12.23
CA ASP A 57 -2.28 22.67 -12.83
C ASP A 57 -1.74 22.73 -14.24
N VAL A 58 -0.61 22.07 -14.50
CA VAL A 58 -0.01 22.03 -15.85
C VAL A 58 -0.91 21.21 -16.79
N LEU A 59 -1.41 20.06 -16.36
CA LEU A 59 -2.30 19.23 -17.18
C LEU A 59 -3.63 19.93 -17.47
N MET A 60 -4.21 20.67 -16.51
CA MET A 60 -5.40 21.49 -16.76
C MET A 60 -5.16 22.48 -17.88
N LYS A 61 -4.03 23.20 -17.83
CA LYS A 61 -3.66 24.19 -18.85
C LYS A 61 -3.42 23.57 -20.22
N GLU A 62 -2.66 22.48 -20.29
CA GLU A 62 -2.28 21.82 -21.54
C GLU A 62 -3.44 21.08 -22.22
N LEU A 63 -4.37 20.52 -21.43
CA LEU A 63 -5.49 19.77 -21.93
C LEU A 63 -6.78 20.62 -22.08
N GLY A 64 -6.78 21.86 -21.60
CA GLY A 64 -7.95 22.73 -21.60
C GLY A 64 -9.08 22.19 -20.71
N LEU A 65 -8.75 21.42 -19.68
CA LEU A 65 -9.73 20.83 -18.77
C LEU A 65 -9.90 21.70 -17.52
N SER A 66 -11.14 21.80 -17.05
CA SER A 66 -11.42 22.38 -15.76
C SER A 66 -10.88 21.50 -14.63
N ARG A 67 -10.71 22.06 -13.43
CA ARG A 67 -10.30 21.31 -12.23
C ARG A 67 -11.27 20.18 -11.90
N VAL A 68 -12.57 20.40 -12.13
CA VAL A 68 -13.62 19.38 -11.90
C VAL A 68 -13.48 18.21 -12.87
N GLU A 69 -13.29 18.49 -14.16
CA GLU A 69 -13.12 17.45 -15.18
C GLU A 69 -11.87 16.62 -14.94
N LEU A 70 -10.73 17.26 -14.66
CA LEU A 70 -9.47 16.53 -14.37
C LEU A 70 -9.59 15.68 -13.10
N SER A 71 -10.22 16.23 -12.04
CA SER A 71 -10.45 15.51 -10.79
C SER A 71 -11.40 14.33 -10.98
N LEU A 72 -12.43 14.49 -11.81
CA LEU A 72 -13.37 13.40 -12.16
C LEU A 72 -12.66 12.30 -12.96
N ALA A 73 -11.86 12.65 -13.97
CA ALA A 73 -11.07 11.69 -14.73
C ALA A 73 -10.12 10.89 -13.82
N TYR A 74 -9.46 11.57 -12.86
CA TYR A 74 -8.61 10.94 -11.86
C TYR A 74 -9.40 10.01 -10.93
N CYS A 75 -10.57 10.44 -10.45
CA CYS A 75 -11.43 9.63 -9.58
C CYS A 75 -11.90 8.36 -10.32
N ILE A 76 -12.41 8.48 -11.53
CA ILE A 76 -12.86 7.35 -12.35
C ILE A 76 -11.70 6.39 -12.62
N GLY A 77 -10.55 6.90 -13.06
CA GLY A 77 -9.36 6.09 -13.31
C GLY A 77 -8.87 5.36 -12.05
N THR A 78 -8.90 6.04 -10.90
CA THR A 78 -8.52 5.46 -9.61
C THR A 78 -9.47 4.34 -9.18
N VAL A 79 -10.78 4.57 -9.22
CA VAL A 79 -11.79 3.57 -8.84
C VAL A 79 -11.72 2.37 -9.79
N ALA A 80 -11.64 2.61 -11.11
CA ALA A 80 -11.50 1.55 -12.09
C ALA A 80 -10.24 0.71 -11.86
N SER A 81 -9.10 1.35 -11.55
CA SER A 81 -7.87 0.63 -11.20
C SER A 81 -8.06 -0.23 -9.96
N GLY A 82 -8.71 0.30 -8.92
CA GLY A 82 -9.06 -0.43 -7.71
C GLY A 82 -9.85 -1.71 -8.02
N LEU A 83 -10.87 -1.62 -8.85
CA LEU A 83 -11.71 -2.76 -9.22
C LEU A 83 -10.95 -3.88 -9.96
N THR A 84 -9.85 -3.56 -10.66
CA THR A 84 -9.04 -4.56 -11.37
C THR A 84 -8.00 -5.26 -10.49
N LEU A 85 -7.64 -4.68 -9.34
CA LEU A 85 -6.58 -5.21 -8.47
C LEU A 85 -6.82 -6.63 -7.91
N PRO A 86 -8.03 -7.07 -7.55
CA PRO A 86 -8.23 -8.45 -7.10
C PRO A 86 -7.92 -9.48 -8.17
N TRP A 87 -8.15 -9.14 -9.45
CA TRP A 87 -7.79 -10.00 -10.59
C TRP A 87 -6.28 -9.98 -10.83
N LEU A 88 -5.65 -8.81 -10.81
CA LEU A 88 -4.19 -8.66 -10.93
C LEU A 88 -3.44 -9.35 -9.79
N GLY A 89 -4.03 -9.38 -8.59
CA GLY A 89 -3.51 -10.15 -7.45
C GLY A 89 -3.52 -11.67 -7.69
N ASN A 90 -4.55 -12.21 -8.36
CA ASN A 90 -4.56 -13.61 -8.78
C ASN A 90 -3.44 -13.90 -9.81
N ILE A 91 -3.23 -12.99 -10.76
CA ILE A 91 -2.14 -13.12 -11.74
C ILE A 91 -0.78 -13.08 -11.04
N LEU A 92 -0.61 -12.23 -10.04
CA LEU A 92 0.61 -12.18 -9.22
C LEU A 92 0.90 -13.53 -8.56
N ASP A 93 -0.10 -14.19 -7.97
CA ASP A 93 0.09 -15.51 -7.35
C ASP A 93 0.44 -16.60 -8.36
N GLN A 94 -0.08 -16.52 -9.60
CA GLN A 94 0.21 -17.48 -10.66
C GLN A 94 1.59 -17.24 -11.31
N CYS A 95 1.93 -15.99 -11.59
CA CYS A 95 3.16 -15.62 -12.30
C CYS A 95 4.38 -15.51 -11.37
N GLY A 96 4.16 -15.22 -10.09
CA GLY A 96 5.20 -14.94 -9.09
C GLY A 96 5.70 -13.51 -9.13
N GLU A 97 6.35 -13.10 -8.02
CA GLU A 97 6.77 -11.72 -7.76
C GLU A 97 7.77 -11.19 -8.80
N ARG A 98 8.71 -12.02 -9.26
CA ARG A 98 9.73 -11.60 -10.21
C ARG A 98 9.15 -11.19 -11.56
N LYS A 99 8.32 -12.03 -12.16
CA LYS A 99 7.69 -11.74 -13.46
C LYS A 99 6.74 -10.55 -13.33
N MET A 100 5.98 -10.50 -12.24
CA MET A 100 5.01 -9.46 -12.02
C MET A 100 5.66 -8.09 -11.74
N ALA A 101 6.79 -8.06 -11.02
CA ALA A 101 7.60 -6.85 -10.82
C ALA A 101 8.11 -6.31 -12.16
N VAL A 102 8.72 -7.17 -12.98
CA VAL A 102 9.22 -6.76 -14.31
C VAL A 102 8.09 -6.26 -15.20
N ALA A 103 6.97 -6.99 -15.28
CA ALA A 103 5.82 -6.60 -16.09
C ALA A 103 5.22 -5.26 -15.64
N SER A 104 5.07 -5.05 -14.33
CA SER A 104 4.54 -3.79 -13.79
C SER A 104 5.49 -2.61 -13.99
N VAL A 105 6.81 -2.83 -13.89
CA VAL A 105 7.83 -1.80 -14.17
C VAL A 105 7.81 -1.41 -15.64
N ILE A 106 7.77 -2.39 -16.55
CA ILE A 106 7.68 -2.11 -18.00
C ILE A 106 6.37 -1.37 -18.30
N ALA A 107 5.24 -1.85 -17.79
CA ALA A 107 3.96 -1.18 -17.97
C ALA A 107 4.01 0.27 -17.44
N THR A 108 4.51 0.49 -16.22
CA THR A 108 4.64 1.82 -15.62
C THR A 108 5.50 2.74 -16.50
N GLY A 109 6.67 2.28 -16.93
CA GLY A 109 7.56 3.08 -17.78
C GLY A 109 6.92 3.45 -19.12
N LEU A 110 6.25 2.51 -19.80
CA LEU A 110 5.52 2.79 -21.05
C LEU A 110 4.36 3.76 -20.84
N ILE A 111 3.63 3.63 -19.72
CA ILE A 111 2.53 4.54 -19.39
C ILE A 111 3.05 5.94 -19.09
N LEU A 112 4.21 6.09 -18.44
CA LEU A 112 4.84 7.39 -18.23
C LEU A 112 5.23 8.04 -19.56
N LEU A 113 5.72 7.26 -20.53
CA LEU A 113 5.99 7.75 -21.90
C LEU A 113 4.69 8.14 -22.62
N TYR A 114 3.59 7.38 -22.41
CA TYR A 114 2.27 7.77 -22.89
C TYR A 114 1.80 9.10 -22.27
N MET A 115 1.97 9.28 -20.95
CA MET A 115 1.62 10.53 -20.24
C MET A 115 2.43 11.72 -20.74
N ALA A 116 3.71 11.53 -21.14
CA ALA A 116 4.50 12.56 -21.77
C ALA A 116 3.92 13.03 -23.12
N LYS A 117 3.08 12.23 -23.77
CA LYS A 117 2.43 12.56 -25.04
C LYS A 117 0.93 12.80 -24.93
N VAL A 118 0.40 12.90 -23.71
CA VAL A 118 -1.05 12.99 -23.45
C VAL A 118 -1.72 14.15 -24.18
N ALA A 119 -1.08 15.33 -24.25
CA ALA A 119 -1.61 16.49 -24.97
C ALA A 119 -1.63 16.27 -26.50
N VAL A 120 -0.57 15.71 -27.06
CA VAL A 120 -0.48 15.39 -28.50
C VAL A 120 -1.55 14.36 -28.89
N ILE A 121 -1.70 13.32 -28.09
CA ILE A 121 -2.72 12.26 -28.32
C ILE A 121 -4.12 12.85 -28.21
N SER A 122 -4.38 13.67 -27.18
CA SER A 122 -5.67 14.35 -26.99
C SER A 122 -6.02 15.26 -28.17
N HIS A 123 -5.05 16.04 -28.65
CA HIS A 123 -5.27 16.91 -29.82
C HIS A 123 -5.54 16.10 -31.08
N SER A 124 -4.85 14.99 -31.28
CA SER A 124 -5.06 14.12 -32.44
C SER A 124 -6.44 13.46 -32.40
N LEU A 125 -6.90 13.01 -31.24
CA LEU A 125 -8.22 12.44 -31.04
C LEU A 125 -9.32 13.52 -31.11
N GLY A 126 -9.01 14.76 -30.76
CA GLY A 126 -9.89 15.93 -30.84
C GLY A 126 -10.29 16.30 -32.27
N LYS A 127 -9.63 15.73 -33.30
CA LYS A 127 -10.06 15.86 -34.71
C LYS A 127 -11.30 15.01 -35.05
N VAL A 128 -11.59 13.98 -34.20
CA VAL A 128 -12.70 13.03 -34.39
C VAL A 128 -13.78 13.20 -33.31
N LEU A 129 -13.37 13.57 -32.08
CA LEU A 129 -14.26 13.76 -30.93
C LEU A 129 -14.22 15.23 -30.48
N PRO A 130 -15.24 15.72 -29.74
CA PRO A 130 -15.15 17.03 -29.07
C PRO A 130 -13.88 17.10 -28.22
N THR A 131 -13.13 18.20 -28.35
CA THR A 131 -11.78 18.35 -27.79
C THR A 131 -11.71 18.06 -26.28
N GLY A 132 -12.68 18.58 -25.51
CA GLY A 132 -12.75 18.31 -24.07
C GLY A 132 -13.00 16.83 -23.74
N VAL A 133 -13.84 16.15 -24.52
CA VAL A 133 -14.10 14.70 -24.36
C VAL A 133 -12.85 13.89 -24.70
N ALA A 134 -12.15 14.24 -25.78
CA ALA A 134 -10.91 13.59 -26.17
C ALA A 134 -9.86 13.71 -25.05
N ALA A 135 -9.64 14.92 -24.51
CA ALA A 135 -8.73 15.18 -23.41
C ALA A 135 -9.10 14.39 -22.14
N PHE A 136 -10.37 14.42 -21.77
CA PHE A 136 -10.89 13.69 -20.60
C PHE A 136 -10.65 12.19 -20.71
N VAL A 137 -10.98 11.58 -21.85
CA VAL A 137 -10.80 10.14 -22.07
C VAL A 137 -9.33 9.76 -22.08
N VAL A 138 -8.49 10.50 -22.80
CA VAL A 138 -7.06 10.19 -22.92
C VAL A 138 -6.35 10.28 -21.55
N VAL A 139 -6.60 11.36 -20.80
CA VAL A 139 -5.99 11.49 -19.47
C VAL A 139 -6.58 10.49 -18.47
N GLY A 140 -7.88 10.20 -18.54
CA GLY A 140 -8.55 9.22 -17.69
C GLY A 140 -8.00 7.80 -17.87
N ILE A 141 -7.73 7.39 -19.12
CA ILE A 141 -7.04 6.12 -19.43
C ILE A 141 -5.64 6.13 -18.84
N GLY A 142 -4.89 7.23 -18.97
CA GLY A 142 -3.57 7.38 -18.37
C GLY A 142 -3.61 7.20 -16.85
N PHE A 143 -4.58 7.80 -16.17
CA PHE A 143 -4.77 7.63 -14.73
C PHE A 143 -5.10 6.20 -14.33
N TYR A 144 -6.03 5.58 -15.04
CA TYR A 144 -6.33 4.18 -14.81
C TYR A 144 -5.09 3.30 -14.90
N LEU A 145 -4.35 3.41 -16.00
CA LEU A 145 -3.19 2.57 -16.26
C LEU A 145 -2.05 2.79 -15.27
N ILE A 146 -1.71 4.05 -14.93
CA ILE A 146 -0.61 4.36 -14.01
C ILE A 146 -0.98 3.96 -12.56
N ARG A 147 -2.25 4.14 -12.18
CA ARG A 147 -2.75 3.69 -10.88
C ARG A 147 -2.75 2.17 -10.77
N ALA A 148 -3.17 1.46 -11.79
CA ALA A 148 -3.16 0.00 -11.82
C ALA A 148 -1.72 -0.56 -11.79
N SER A 149 -0.82 -0.06 -12.65
CA SER A 149 0.53 -0.61 -12.78
C SER A 149 1.46 -0.22 -11.63
N ALA A 150 1.60 1.08 -11.34
CA ALA A 150 2.57 1.58 -10.36
C ALA A 150 2.04 1.46 -8.92
N GLN A 151 0.93 2.15 -8.59
CA GLN A 151 0.38 2.11 -7.24
C GLN A 151 -0.19 0.73 -6.90
N GLY A 152 -0.91 0.11 -7.83
CA GLY A 152 -1.55 -1.19 -7.62
C GLY A 152 -0.52 -2.32 -7.63
N VAL A 153 -0.15 -2.78 -8.82
CA VAL A 153 0.60 -4.03 -8.98
C VAL A 153 2.02 -3.94 -8.47
N LEU A 154 2.77 -2.87 -8.79
CA LEU A 154 4.17 -2.76 -8.35
C LEU A 154 4.27 -2.66 -6.83
N SER A 155 3.47 -1.80 -6.19
CA SER A 155 3.46 -1.68 -4.72
C SER A 155 2.99 -2.97 -4.03
N LEU A 156 1.98 -3.64 -4.58
CA LEU A 156 1.50 -4.93 -4.08
C LEU A 156 2.59 -6.00 -4.16
N THR A 157 3.26 -6.10 -5.31
CA THR A 157 4.34 -7.05 -5.54
C THR A 157 5.52 -6.83 -4.60
N CYS A 158 5.93 -5.58 -4.40
CA CYS A 158 7.02 -5.22 -3.48
C CYS A 158 6.69 -5.63 -2.04
N ARG A 159 5.48 -5.32 -1.57
CA ARG A 159 5.04 -5.68 -0.21
C ARG A 159 4.93 -7.19 -0.02
N ASN A 160 4.35 -7.89 -1.00
CA ASN A 160 4.19 -9.34 -0.95
C ASN A 160 5.53 -10.08 -1.01
N ALA A 161 6.50 -9.58 -1.79
CA ALA A 161 7.85 -10.14 -1.84
C ALA A 161 8.48 -10.15 -0.44
N ILE A 162 8.48 -9.03 0.28
CA ILE A 162 8.97 -8.98 1.68
C ILE A 162 8.18 -9.97 2.56
N GLY A 163 6.86 -10.01 2.41
CA GLY A 163 5.99 -10.92 3.15
C GLY A 163 6.27 -12.40 2.94
N LYS A 164 6.75 -12.79 1.75
CA LYS A 164 7.10 -14.19 1.40
C LYS A 164 8.50 -14.61 1.88
N TRP A 165 9.45 -13.67 2.01
CA TRP A 165 10.83 -13.94 2.41
C TRP A 165 11.06 -13.93 3.92
N PHE A 166 10.19 -13.27 4.68
CA PHE A 166 10.33 -13.12 6.13
C PHE A 166 9.10 -13.63 6.87
N ASN A 167 9.33 -14.21 8.05
CA ASN A 167 8.31 -14.60 9.00
C ASN A 167 8.51 -13.86 10.33
N HIS A 168 9.49 -14.24 11.12
CA HIS A 168 9.79 -13.60 12.42
C HIS A 168 10.33 -12.17 12.25
N LYS A 169 11.23 -11.95 11.28
CA LYS A 169 11.82 -10.64 10.99
C LYS A 169 10.98 -9.78 10.05
N ARG A 170 9.78 -10.23 9.65
CA ARG A 170 8.91 -9.51 8.70
C ARG A 170 8.60 -8.08 9.14
N GLY A 171 8.26 -7.88 10.43
CA GLY A 171 7.98 -6.56 10.97
C GLY A 171 9.18 -5.62 10.86
N LEU A 172 10.38 -6.10 11.18
CA LEU A 172 11.61 -5.33 11.04
C LEU A 172 11.92 -5.00 9.55
N ALA A 173 11.81 -5.99 8.67
CA ALA A 173 12.04 -5.80 7.24
C ALA A 173 11.11 -4.75 6.62
N LEU A 174 9.82 -4.83 6.95
CA LEU A 174 8.81 -3.85 6.53
C LEU A 174 9.02 -2.47 7.17
N ALA A 175 9.47 -2.42 8.44
CA ALA A 175 9.75 -1.17 9.11
C ALA A 175 10.93 -0.42 8.46
N ILE A 176 12.02 -1.12 8.14
CA ILE A 176 13.18 -0.54 7.43
C ILE A 176 12.76 -0.03 6.04
N SER A 177 12.05 -0.85 5.27
CA SER A 177 11.51 -0.43 3.97
C SER A 177 10.56 0.77 4.10
N GLY A 178 9.65 0.73 5.07
CA GLY A 178 8.68 1.78 5.31
C GLY A 178 9.27 3.14 5.67
N VAL A 179 10.38 3.18 6.42
CA VAL A 179 11.12 4.42 6.73
C VAL A 179 11.64 5.06 5.44
N LEU A 180 12.34 4.28 4.62
CA LEU A 180 12.92 4.78 3.36
C LEU A 180 11.83 5.23 2.37
N VAL A 181 10.75 4.46 2.24
CA VAL A 181 9.61 4.82 1.40
C VAL A 181 8.93 6.10 1.90
N SER A 182 8.73 6.25 3.21
CA SER A 182 8.10 7.44 3.79
C SER A 182 8.89 8.71 3.50
N PHE A 183 10.22 8.67 3.67
CA PHE A 183 11.07 9.80 3.31
C PHE A 183 10.99 10.11 1.80
N SER A 184 11.10 9.09 0.96
CA SER A 184 11.04 9.27 -0.50
C SER A 184 9.70 9.86 -0.93
N TYR A 185 8.59 9.44 -0.35
CA TYR A 185 7.26 9.98 -0.63
C TYR A 185 7.11 11.43 -0.17
N SER A 186 7.71 11.79 0.97
CA SER A 186 7.67 13.17 1.49
C SER A 186 8.46 14.14 0.61
N PHE A 187 9.59 13.71 0.04
CA PHE A 187 10.42 14.54 -0.85
C PHE A 187 10.00 14.48 -2.32
N ALA A 188 9.14 13.52 -2.70
CA ALA A 188 8.73 13.33 -4.09
C ALA A 188 8.11 14.57 -4.73
N PRO A 189 7.17 15.32 -4.10
CA PRO A 189 6.59 16.51 -4.74
C PRO A 189 7.63 17.56 -5.10
N GLN A 190 8.61 17.80 -4.24
CA GLN A 190 9.69 18.78 -4.49
C GLN A 190 10.58 18.33 -5.64
N GLY A 191 11.01 17.06 -5.66
CA GLY A 191 11.83 16.51 -6.73
C GLY A 191 11.11 16.50 -8.08
N LEU A 192 9.81 16.18 -8.08
CA LEU A 192 9.00 16.19 -9.30
C LEU A 192 8.74 17.61 -9.79
N ASN A 193 8.47 18.56 -8.91
CA ASN A 193 8.31 19.96 -9.28
C ASN A 193 9.60 20.51 -9.91
N TRP A 194 10.76 20.24 -9.30
CA TRP A 194 12.05 20.60 -9.88
C TRP A 194 12.25 20.02 -11.29
N LEU A 195 11.80 18.77 -11.49
CA LEU A 195 11.90 18.11 -12.80
C LEU A 195 10.99 18.79 -13.84
N ILE A 196 9.77 19.20 -13.42
CA ILE A 196 8.81 19.92 -14.27
C ILE A 196 9.37 21.32 -14.64
N GLU A 197 9.92 22.06 -13.68
CA GLU A 197 10.50 23.38 -13.92
C GLU A 197 11.67 23.33 -14.91
N ARG A 198 12.46 22.25 -14.89
CA ARG A 198 13.65 22.10 -15.71
C ARG A 198 13.37 21.54 -17.11
N HIS A 199 12.42 20.66 -17.26
CA HIS A 199 12.20 19.89 -18.50
C HIS A 199 10.77 20.00 -19.07
N GLY A 200 9.91 20.78 -18.44
CA GLY A 200 8.48 20.78 -18.74
C GLY A 200 7.80 19.51 -18.20
N TYR A 201 6.47 19.48 -18.25
CA TYR A 201 5.70 18.33 -17.76
C TYR A 201 5.95 17.07 -18.62
N ASP A 202 6.03 17.22 -19.92
CA ASP A 202 6.28 16.15 -20.88
C ASP A 202 7.69 15.56 -20.72
N GLY A 203 8.70 16.43 -20.57
CA GLY A 203 10.06 16.03 -20.27
C GLY A 203 10.20 15.36 -18.90
N ALA A 204 9.45 15.79 -17.89
CA ALA A 204 9.40 15.14 -16.58
C ALA A 204 8.83 13.72 -16.67
N TRP A 205 7.68 13.54 -17.33
CA TRP A 205 7.09 12.20 -17.57
C TRP A 205 8.01 11.31 -18.40
N PHE A 206 8.63 11.86 -19.46
CA PHE A 206 9.57 11.13 -20.29
C PHE A 206 10.78 10.65 -19.50
N THR A 207 11.41 11.53 -18.72
CA THR A 207 12.59 11.20 -17.89
C THR A 207 12.24 10.12 -16.87
N MET A 208 11.10 10.23 -16.16
CA MET A 208 10.63 9.20 -15.25
C MET A 208 10.37 7.87 -15.96
N GLY A 209 9.76 7.90 -17.14
CA GLY A 209 9.47 6.70 -17.94
C GLY A 209 10.75 5.96 -18.34
N ILE A 210 11.71 6.67 -18.93
CA ILE A 210 13.01 6.11 -19.33
C ILE A 210 13.80 5.61 -18.12
N THR A 211 13.86 6.39 -17.03
CA THR A 211 14.56 5.97 -15.81
C THR A 211 13.92 4.70 -15.22
N THR A 212 12.59 4.62 -15.22
CA THR A 212 11.87 3.41 -14.76
C THR A 212 12.25 2.19 -15.60
N LEU A 213 12.28 2.31 -16.93
CA LEU A 213 12.63 1.20 -17.82
C LEU A 213 14.09 0.80 -17.71
N ILE A 214 15.02 1.75 -17.73
CA ILE A 214 16.48 1.49 -17.81
C ILE A 214 17.05 1.12 -16.44
N VAL A 215 16.55 1.69 -15.33
CA VAL A 215 17.08 1.45 -13.99
C VAL A 215 16.29 0.35 -13.31
N MET A 216 14.97 0.56 -13.11
CA MET A 216 14.17 -0.38 -12.32
C MET A 216 13.88 -1.67 -13.08
N GLY A 217 13.78 -1.65 -14.42
CA GLY A 217 13.56 -2.84 -15.25
C GLY A 217 14.64 -3.92 -15.05
N PRO A 218 15.93 -3.60 -15.30
CA PRO A 218 17.03 -4.53 -15.01
C PRO A 218 17.12 -4.91 -13.54
N LEU A 219 16.97 -3.97 -12.59
CA LEU A 219 16.98 -4.29 -11.16
C LEU A 219 15.88 -5.27 -10.77
N ALA A 220 14.67 -5.10 -11.31
CA ALA A 220 13.56 -6.00 -11.06
C ALA A 220 13.87 -7.41 -11.58
N TRP A 221 14.38 -7.54 -12.80
CA TRP A 221 14.75 -8.83 -13.38
C TRP A 221 15.92 -9.49 -12.65
N LEU A 222 16.95 -8.72 -12.30
CA LEU A 222 18.16 -9.23 -11.64
C LEU A 222 17.90 -9.67 -10.20
N LEU A 223 17.17 -8.87 -9.41
CA LEU A 223 17.13 -9.00 -7.95
C LEU A 223 15.84 -9.60 -7.41
N PHE A 224 14.67 -9.42 -8.06
CA PHE A 224 13.46 -10.06 -7.54
C PHE A 224 13.55 -11.58 -7.68
N ARG A 225 13.09 -12.27 -6.63
CA ARG A 225 12.86 -13.72 -6.57
C ARG A 225 11.52 -13.96 -5.86
N ASN A 226 10.86 -15.08 -6.18
CA ASN A 226 9.50 -15.31 -5.67
C ASN A 226 9.51 -15.67 -4.18
N LYS A 227 10.22 -16.72 -3.80
CA LYS A 227 10.28 -17.23 -2.43
C LYS A 227 11.60 -17.95 -2.14
N PRO A 228 12.06 -17.98 -0.88
CA PRO A 228 13.35 -18.57 -0.53
C PRO A 228 13.42 -20.08 -0.81
N GLU A 229 12.30 -20.79 -0.65
CA GLU A 229 12.23 -22.24 -0.81
C GLU A 229 12.56 -22.73 -2.24
N GLU A 230 12.37 -21.87 -3.25
CA GLU A 230 12.69 -22.21 -4.65
C GLU A 230 14.19 -22.43 -4.90
N ASP A 231 15.07 -21.84 -4.08
CA ASP A 231 16.53 -22.05 -4.13
C ASP A 231 17.06 -22.80 -2.89
N GLY A 232 16.18 -23.52 -2.19
CA GLY A 232 16.55 -24.34 -1.01
C GLY A 232 16.88 -23.54 0.24
N MET A 233 16.49 -22.27 0.30
CA MET A 233 16.67 -21.43 1.50
C MET A 233 15.42 -21.45 2.38
N GLU A 234 15.62 -21.23 3.67
CA GLU A 234 14.52 -21.05 4.62
C GLU A 234 14.22 -19.56 4.82
N MET A 235 12.98 -19.27 5.25
CA MET A 235 12.62 -17.91 5.66
C MET A 235 13.52 -17.43 6.79
N ASP A 236 13.71 -16.11 6.88
CA ASP A 236 14.57 -15.46 7.91
C ASP A 236 16.03 -15.94 7.90
N GLY A 237 16.47 -16.69 6.88
CA GLY A 237 17.82 -17.26 6.76
C GLY A 237 18.07 -18.48 7.63
N GLY A 238 17.04 -19.28 7.93
CA GLY A 238 17.17 -20.49 8.74
C GLY A 238 17.44 -20.18 10.22
N SER A 239 17.08 -18.99 10.70
CA SER A 239 17.17 -18.64 12.11
C SER A 239 16.39 -19.68 12.92
N LYS A 240 17.05 -20.32 13.90
CA LYS A 240 16.43 -21.33 14.76
C LYS A 240 15.05 -20.83 15.22
N PRO A 241 14.00 -21.66 15.17
CA PRO A 241 12.70 -21.26 15.65
C PRO A 241 12.86 -20.80 17.10
N MET A 242 12.42 -19.59 17.41
CA MET A 242 12.33 -19.16 18.80
C MET A 242 11.62 -20.24 19.60
N LYS A 243 12.12 -20.55 20.80
CA LYS A 243 11.33 -21.32 21.80
C LYS A 243 9.91 -20.83 21.71
N LYS A 244 8.94 -21.77 21.57
CA LYS A 244 7.50 -21.52 21.27
C LYS A 244 7.13 -20.03 21.35
N PRO A 245 6.79 -19.38 20.23
CA PRO A 245 6.49 -17.95 20.27
C PRO A 245 5.39 -17.70 21.29
N ALA A 246 5.59 -16.73 22.16
CA ALA A 246 4.59 -16.34 23.16
C ALA A 246 3.30 -15.81 22.48
N ASN A 247 3.40 -15.38 21.24
CA ASN A 247 2.30 -14.85 20.47
C ASN A 247 1.68 -15.93 19.57
N PRO A 248 0.41 -16.34 19.80
CA PRO A 248 -0.29 -17.33 18.98
C PRO A 248 -0.46 -16.92 17.51
N ASP A 249 -0.34 -15.61 17.20
CA ASP A 249 -0.44 -15.11 15.84
C ASP A 249 0.76 -15.47 14.96
N MET A 250 1.84 -16.02 15.54
CA MET A 250 3.05 -16.41 14.80
C MET A 250 2.94 -17.75 14.06
N TYR A 251 1.89 -18.54 14.36
CA TYR A 251 1.73 -19.86 13.73
C TYR A 251 0.92 -19.77 12.44
N ILE A 252 1.49 -20.28 11.34
CA ILE A 252 0.79 -20.51 10.08
C ILE A 252 0.60 -22.01 9.93
N ASN A 253 -0.62 -22.48 10.16
CA ASN A 253 -0.97 -23.90 10.12
C ASN A 253 -1.66 -24.28 8.82
N ARG A 254 -2.22 -23.30 8.10
CA ARG A 254 -2.99 -23.51 6.89
C ARG A 254 -2.84 -22.32 5.95
N GLU A 255 -2.77 -22.63 4.65
CA GLU A 255 -2.91 -21.66 3.58
C GLU A 255 -4.40 -21.46 3.25
N PHE A 256 -4.87 -20.21 3.22
CA PHE A 256 -6.25 -19.87 2.90
C PHE A 256 -6.34 -19.40 1.46
N THR A 257 -7.42 -19.80 0.78
CA THR A 257 -7.81 -19.19 -0.48
C THR A 257 -8.42 -17.80 -0.27
N ARG A 258 -8.50 -16.98 -1.32
CA ARG A 258 -9.17 -15.68 -1.26
C ARG A 258 -10.62 -15.80 -0.77
N GLY A 259 -11.38 -16.80 -1.29
CA GLY A 259 -12.77 -17.00 -0.91
C GLY A 259 -12.95 -17.40 0.56
N GLU A 260 -12.00 -18.16 1.13
CA GLU A 260 -12.00 -18.50 2.56
C GLU A 260 -11.62 -17.30 3.42
N ALA A 261 -10.60 -16.52 3.02
CA ALA A 261 -10.21 -15.30 3.74
C ALA A 261 -11.36 -14.28 3.80
N MET A 262 -12.08 -14.09 2.70
CA MET A 262 -13.25 -13.18 2.63
C MET A 262 -14.44 -13.63 3.47
N LYS A 263 -14.50 -14.88 3.92
CA LYS A 263 -15.52 -15.37 4.87
C LYS A 263 -15.13 -15.12 6.32
N ASP A 264 -13.88 -14.75 6.59
CA ASP A 264 -13.40 -14.53 7.95
C ASP A 264 -13.71 -13.11 8.44
N TYR A 265 -14.19 -13.01 9.67
CA TYR A 265 -14.49 -11.73 10.33
C TYR A 265 -13.26 -10.83 10.43
N SER A 266 -12.10 -11.39 10.80
CA SER A 266 -10.88 -10.63 10.99
C SER A 266 -10.39 -10.00 9.67
N PHE A 267 -10.59 -10.70 8.53
CA PHE A 267 -10.29 -10.14 7.21
C PHE A 267 -10.98 -8.80 6.98
N TRP A 268 -12.29 -8.74 7.24
CA TRP A 268 -13.08 -7.54 6.98
C TRP A 268 -12.77 -6.41 7.96
N VAL A 269 -12.53 -6.73 9.25
CA VAL A 269 -12.16 -5.69 10.22
C VAL A 269 -10.84 -5.02 9.83
N PHE A 270 -9.80 -5.78 9.48
CA PHE A 270 -8.54 -5.24 8.99
C PHE A 270 -8.72 -4.50 7.65
N ASN A 271 -9.44 -5.11 6.71
CA ASN A 271 -9.65 -4.54 5.39
C ASN A 271 -10.40 -3.20 5.43
N ILE A 272 -11.49 -3.12 6.19
CA ILE A 272 -12.28 -1.90 6.36
C ILE A 272 -11.46 -0.82 7.09
N THR A 273 -10.71 -1.19 8.13
CA THR A 273 -9.81 -0.25 8.82
C THR A 273 -8.79 0.35 7.87
N PHE A 274 -8.11 -0.46 7.06
CA PHE A 274 -7.11 0.03 6.12
C PHE A 274 -7.73 0.86 4.99
N SER A 275 -8.91 0.48 4.52
CA SER A 275 -9.65 1.22 3.48
C SER A 275 -10.15 2.57 4.01
N PHE A 276 -10.67 2.59 5.23
CA PHE A 276 -11.05 3.83 5.91
C PHE A 276 -9.85 4.74 6.13
N TYR A 277 -8.71 4.18 6.57
CA TYR A 277 -7.48 4.97 6.69
C TYR A 277 -7.05 5.56 5.33
N GLY A 278 -7.14 4.80 4.25
CA GLY A 278 -6.86 5.29 2.90
C GLY A 278 -7.77 6.45 2.48
N LEU A 279 -9.08 6.36 2.77
CA LEU A 279 -10.07 7.41 2.57
C LEU A 279 -9.71 8.67 3.39
N TYR A 280 -9.56 8.49 4.70
CA TYR A 280 -9.27 9.52 5.67
C TYR A 280 -7.97 10.26 5.35
N ALA A 281 -6.85 9.54 5.21
CA ALA A 281 -5.54 10.14 4.98
C ALA A 281 -5.49 10.94 3.67
N THR A 282 -6.12 10.42 2.60
CA THR A 282 -6.17 11.12 1.31
C THR A 282 -7.06 12.37 1.40
N ALA A 283 -8.22 12.27 2.05
CA ALA A 283 -9.13 13.41 2.24
C ALA A 283 -8.47 14.54 3.03
N PHE A 284 -7.84 14.21 4.16
CA PHE A 284 -7.16 15.19 4.99
C PHE A 284 -5.99 15.85 4.28
N THR A 285 -5.18 15.08 3.57
CA THR A 285 -4.05 15.63 2.80
C THR A 285 -4.54 16.55 1.69
N PHE A 286 -5.62 16.16 0.99
CA PHE A 286 -6.17 16.93 -0.13
C PHE A 286 -6.79 18.26 0.34
N HIS A 287 -7.51 18.26 1.46
CA HIS A 287 -8.23 19.41 1.98
C HIS A 287 -7.50 20.14 3.11
N ILE A 288 -6.23 19.83 3.39
CA ILE A 288 -5.51 20.31 4.57
C ILE A 288 -5.48 21.85 4.68
N LEU A 289 -5.28 22.56 3.55
CA LEU A 289 -5.27 24.03 3.52
C LEU A 289 -6.66 24.60 3.80
N SER A 290 -7.69 24.02 3.20
CA SER A 290 -9.08 24.45 3.41
C SER A 290 -9.54 24.14 4.84
N LEU A 291 -9.16 22.99 5.40
CA LEU A 291 -9.37 22.65 6.81
C LEU A 291 -8.66 23.66 7.73
N GLY A 292 -7.40 24.00 7.45
CA GLY A 292 -6.66 25.00 8.21
C GLY A 292 -7.32 26.38 8.16
N ALA A 293 -7.81 26.79 6.99
CA ALA A 293 -8.49 28.07 6.80
C ALA A 293 -9.80 28.16 7.59
N GLU A 294 -10.57 27.05 7.74
CA GLU A 294 -11.78 26.99 8.56
C GLU A 294 -11.50 27.30 10.03
N TYR A 295 -10.29 27.02 10.52
CA TYR A 295 -9.83 27.32 11.88
C TYR A 295 -8.92 28.57 11.97
N ASN A 296 -8.83 29.39 10.91
CA ASN A 296 -7.97 30.57 10.82
C ASN A 296 -6.47 30.28 11.07
N ILE A 297 -6.00 29.13 10.62
CA ILE A 297 -4.59 28.72 10.71
C ILE A 297 -3.89 29.04 9.38
N GLU A 298 -2.76 29.74 9.46
CA GLU A 298 -1.94 30.06 8.28
C GLU A 298 -1.47 28.81 7.53
N SER A 299 -1.42 28.89 6.20
CA SER A 299 -1.05 27.79 5.32
C SER A 299 0.31 27.18 5.68
N ASP A 300 1.31 28.00 5.96
CA ASP A 300 2.65 27.52 6.31
C ASP A 300 2.66 26.76 7.62
N ARG A 301 1.88 27.22 8.60
CA ARG A 301 1.75 26.57 9.89
C ARG A 301 1.07 25.21 9.79
N ILE A 302 -0.04 25.11 9.03
CA ILE A 302 -0.74 23.81 8.87
C ILE A 302 0.10 22.82 8.05
N LEU A 303 0.81 23.27 7.02
CA LEU A 303 1.71 22.43 6.23
C LEU A 303 2.94 21.98 7.03
N SER A 304 3.44 22.79 7.96
CA SER A 304 4.57 22.40 8.81
C SER A 304 4.26 21.19 9.71
N LEU A 305 2.98 20.87 9.94
CA LEU A 305 2.56 19.70 10.73
C LEU A 305 2.91 18.37 10.09
N PHE A 306 3.12 18.31 8.77
CA PHE A 306 3.51 17.07 8.10
C PHE A 306 4.86 16.52 8.58
N VAL A 307 5.79 17.38 8.99
CA VAL A 307 7.12 16.96 9.48
C VAL A 307 7.02 16.17 10.79
N PRO A 308 6.40 16.70 11.87
CA PRO A 308 6.24 15.93 13.11
C PRO A 308 5.30 14.73 12.96
N ILE A 309 4.30 14.77 12.05
CA ILE A 309 3.48 13.60 11.71
C ILE A 309 4.36 12.50 11.11
N ALA A 310 5.24 12.84 10.15
CA ALA A 310 6.15 11.87 9.55
C ALA A 310 7.10 11.26 10.59
N ALA A 311 7.66 12.06 11.49
CA ALA A 311 8.53 11.59 12.57
C ALA A 311 7.79 10.59 13.48
N THR A 312 6.58 10.94 13.94
CA THR A 312 5.74 10.06 14.79
C THR A 312 5.34 8.79 14.04
N SER A 313 5.04 8.89 12.73
CA SER A 313 4.72 7.75 11.87
C SER A 313 5.89 6.77 11.76
N VAL A 314 7.10 7.27 11.54
CA VAL A 314 8.31 6.45 11.47
C VAL A 314 8.56 5.74 12.81
N ILE A 315 8.46 6.44 13.93
CA ILE A 315 8.61 5.85 15.27
C ILE A 315 7.56 4.76 15.48
N THR A 316 6.29 5.02 15.19
CA THR A 316 5.21 4.04 15.35
C THR A 316 5.41 2.82 14.45
N ASN A 317 5.81 3.01 13.18
CA ASN A 317 6.10 1.92 12.26
C ASN A 317 7.23 1.02 12.78
N LEU A 318 8.32 1.60 13.28
CA LEU A 318 9.43 0.86 13.88
C LEU A 318 8.96 0.10 15.14
N VAL A 319 8.26 0.77 16.05
CA VAL A 319 7.74 0.15 17.28
C VAL A 319 6.81 -1.02 16.94
N PHE A 320 5.81 -0.83 16.06
CA PHE A 320 4.90 -1.90 15.65
C PHE A 320 5.66 -3.03 14.96
N GLY A 321 6.64 -2.69 14.11
CA GLY A 321 7.52 -3.65 13.45
C GLY A 321 8.32 -4.53 14.43
N LEU A 322 8.72 -4.00 15.58
CA LEU A 322 9.46 -4.74 16.62
C LEU A 322 8.53 -5.53 17.54
N ILE A 323 7.44 -4.91 18.02
CA ILE A 323 6.57 -5.53 19.05
C ILE A 323 5.53 -6.51 18.49
N ASN A 324 5.32 -6.56 17.17
CA ASN A 324 4.31 -7.44 16.55
C ASN A 324 4.56 -8.95 16.80
N THR A 325 5.77 -9.34 17.19
CA THR A 325 6.11 -10.72 17.58
C THR A 325 5.69 -11.06 19.00
N HIS A 326 5.45 -10.07 19.82
CA HIS A 326 5.07 -10.22 21.23
C HIS A 326 3.60 -9.92 21.46
N LEU A 327 3.03 -8.95 20.72
CA LEU A 327 1.62 -8.56 20.85
C LEU A 327 0.77 -9.15 19.73
N ARG A 328 -0.52 -9.36 20.03
CA ARG A 328 -1.51 -9.78 19.03
C ARG A 328 -1.78 -8.64 18.04
N LEU A 329 -1.88 -8.96 16.75
CA LEU A 329 -2.10 -7.94 15.70
C LEU A 329 -3.41 -7.16 15.90
N LYS A 330 -4.45 -7.77 16.49
CA LYS A 330 -5.69 -7.09 16.84
C LYS A 330 -5.47 -5.92 17.82
N SER A 331 -4.55 -6.08 18.79
CA SER A 331 -4.22 -5.02 19.76
C SER A 331 -3.50 -3.85 19.07
N LEU A 332 -2.62 -4.14 18.11
CA LEU A 332 -1.97 -3.11 17.30
C LEU A 332 -2.97 -2.40 16.39
N LEU A 333 -3.95 -3.13 15.84
CA LEU A 333 -5.04 -2.55 15.05
C LEU A 333 -5.92 -1.63 15.91
N PHE A 334 -6.21 -2.04 17.16
CA PHE A 334 -6.93 -1.23 18.13
C PHE A 334 -6.20 0.11 18.39
N VAL A 335 -4.88 0.05 18.65
CA VAL A 335 -4.06 1.26 18.87
C VAL A 335 -4.03 2.14 17.60
N MET A 336 -3.93 1.56 16.41
CA MET A 336 -4.00 2.29 15.14
C MET A 336 -5.34 3.04 15.01
N ASN A 337 -6.47 2.38 15.31
CA ASN A 337 -7.80 3.01 15.26
C ASN A 337 -7.93 4.14 16.31
N LEU A 338 -7.40 3.96 17.53
CA LEU A 338 -7.32 5.03 18.51
C LEU A 338 -6.49 6.22 18.02
N GLY A 339 -5.41 5.95 17.26
CA GLY A 339 -4.65 6.98 16.56
C GLY A 339 -5.52 7.76 15.56
N CYS A 340 -6.36 7.09 14.78
CA CYS A 340 -7.31 7.75 13.87
C CYS A 340 -8.32 8.61 14.64
N VAL A 341 -8.89 8.11 15.73
CA VAL A 341 -9.82 8.86 16.58
C VAL A 341 -9.13 10.10 17.14
N MET A 342 -7.94 9.94 17.71
CA MET A 342 -7.18 11.05 18.29
C MET A 342 -6.82 12.11 17.23
N ALA A 343 -6.45 11.68 16.02
CA ALA A 343 -6.17 12.61 14.92
C ALA A 343 -7.42 13.37 14.48
N ALA A 344 -8.56 12.69 14.35
CA ALA A 344 -9.83 13.33 13.97
C ALA A 344 -10.33 14.30 15.07
N LEU A 345 -10.21 13.94 16.35
CA LEU A 345 -10.48 14.84 17.48
C LEU A 345 -9.52 16.03 17.49
N GLY A 346 -8.23 15.79 17.26
CA GLY A 346 -7.24 16.86 17.16
C GLY A 346 -7.54 17.85 16.04
N MET A 347 -8.01 17.37 14.88
CA MET A 347 -8.45 18.23 13.78
C MET A 347 -9.76 18.94 14.10
N PHE A 348 -10.72 18.29 14.76
CA PHE A 348 -11.99 18.88 15.17
C PHE A 348 -11.81 20.01 16.19
N PHE A 349 -10.80 19.91 17.05
CA PHE A 349 -10.44 20.92 18.05
C PHE A 349 -9.11 21.61 17.74
N LEU A 350 -8.82 21.86 16.46
CA LEU A 350 -7.51 22.34 16.01
C LEU A 350 -7.16 23.74 16.57
N ASP A 351 -8.18 24.56 16.85
CA ASP A 351 -8.09 25.88 17.46
C ASP A 351 -7.89 25.85 18.99
N LYS A 352 -8.04 24.68 19.64
CA LYS A 352 -7.94 24.54 21.09
C LYS A 352 -6.54 24.10 21.52
N PRO A 353 -6.13 24.46 22.77
CA PRO A 353 -4.91 23.91 23.35
C PRO A 353 -4.95 22.38 23.32
N GLY A 354 -3.92 21.76 22.74
CA GLY A 354 -3.86 20.30 22.61
C GLY A 354 -4.42 19.73 21.30
N GLY A 355 -5.19 20.49 20.50
CA GLY A 355 -5.69 20.02 19.20
C GLY A 355 -4.58 19.65 18.22
N VAL A 356 -3.62 20.55 18.04
CA VAL A 356 -2.45 20.30 17.16
C VAL A 356 -1.61 19.10 17.61
N PRO A 357 -1.18 18.97 18.87
CA PRO A 357 -0.49 17.76 19.35
C PRO A 357 -1.31 16.48 19.15
N ALA A 358 -2.61 16.51 19.45
CA ALA A 358 -3.48 15.34 19.23
C ALA A 358 -3.57 14.95 17.76
N TYR A 359 -3.71 15.91 16.85
CA TYR A 359 -3.71 15.67 15.42
C TYR A 359 -2.39 15.05 14.96
N VAL A 360 -1.25 15.63 15.36
CA VAL A 360 0.09 15.17 14.96
C VAL A 360 0.37 13.75 15.47
N ILE A 361 0.21 13.52 16.76
CA ILE A 361 0.51 12.23 17.39
C ILE A 361 -0.47 11.16 16.87
N GLY A 362 -1.77 11.49 16.84
CA GLY A 362 -2.80 10.57 16.36
C GLY A 362 -2.59 10.15 14.92
N ASN A 363 -2.32 11.11 14.03
CA ASN A 363 -2.08 10.83 12.62
C ASN A 363 -0.77 10.03 12.41
N GLY A 364 0.28 10.33 13.19
CA GLY A 364 1.51 9.56 13.19
C GLY A 364 1.31 8.12 13.64
N ILE A 365 0.53 7.87 14.71
CA ILE A 365 0.17 6.52 15.16
C ILE A 365 -0.64 5.78 14.09
N ALA A 366 -1.64 6.43 13.52
CA ALA A 366 -2.49 5.84 12.49
C ALA A 366 -1.68 5.46 11.24
N SER A 367 -0.86 6.38 10.73
CA SER A 367 -0.06 6.15 9.52
C SER A 367 1.05 5.12 9.72
N GLY A 368 1.79 5.19 10.82
CA GLY A 368 2.83 4.22 11.14
C GLY A 368 2.27 2.82 11.38
N GLY A 369 1.14 2.72 12.08
CA GLY A 369 0.38 1.48 12.28
C GLY A 369 -0.09 0.90 10.95
N PHE A 370 -0.65 1.71 10.06
CA PHE A 370 -1.08 1.32 8.72
C PHE A 370 0.08 0.73 7.89
N VAL A 371 1.22 1.43 7.81
CA VAL A 371 2.39 0.97 7.07
C VAL A 371 2.87 -0.39 7.57
N SER A 372 2.96 -0.56 8.90
CA SER A 372 3.40 -1.81 9.51
C SER A 372 2.39 -2.94 9.30
N LEU A 373 1.12 -2.73 9.68
CA LEU A 373 0.13 -3.80 9.74
C LEU A 373 -0.30 -4.31 8.36
N THR A 374 -0.40 -3.45 7.34
CA THR A 374 -0.79 -3.86 5.98
C THR A 374 0.17 -4.89 5.37
N GLY A 375 1.45 -4.87 5.75
CA GLY A 375 2.43 -5.84 5.28
C GLY A 375 2.53 -7.11 6.14
N ILE A 376 2.06 -7.06 7.41
CA ILE A 376 2.23 -8.15 8.36
C ILE A 376 1.00 -9.05 8.41
N VAL A 377 -0.22 -8.50 8.41
CA VAL A 377 -1.43 -9.24 8.79
C VAL A 377 -1.79 -10.34 7.80
N PHE A 378 -1.87 -10.03 6.51
CA PHE A 378 -2.38 -11.00 5.53
C PHE A 378 -1.49 -12.23 5.39
N PRO A 379 -0.16 -12.13 5.22
CA PRO A 379 0.69 -13.31 5.15
C PRO A 379 0.75 -14.09 6.47
N ARG A 380 0.47 -13.44 7.61
CA ARG A 380 0.47 -14.11 8.92
C ARG A 380 -0.85 -14.81 9.23
N PHE A 381 -2.00 -14.20 8.88
CA PHE A 381 -3.32 -14.77 9.16
C PHE A 381 -3.75 -15.79 8.09
N TYR A 382 -3.42 -15.57 6.83
CA TYR A 382 -3.98 -16.34 5.72
C TYR A 382 -2.94 -17.15 4.94
N GLY A 383 -1.66 -17.05 5.30
CA GLY A 383 -0.58 -17.73 4.60
C GLY A 383 -0.05 -16.97 3.41
N ARG A 384 0.80 -17.64 2.60
CA ARG A 384 1.57 -16.99 1.53
C ARG A 384 1.20 -17.48 0.13
N LEU A 385 0.50 -18.61 0.02
CA LEU A 385 0.21 -19.25 -1.26
C LEU A 385 -0.70 -18.40 -2.16
N HIS A 386 -1.73 -17.79 -1.57
CA HIS A 386 -2.70 -16.94 -2.25
C HIS A 386 -2.61 -15.47 -1.81
N LEU A 387 -1.41 -15.05 -1.39
CA LEU A 387 -1.20 -13.72 -0.80
C LEU A 387 -1.52 -12.58 -1.77
N GLY A 388 -1.20 -12.74 -3.05
CA GLY A 388 -1.50 -11.75 -4.09
C GLY A 388 -3.00 -11.52 -4.25
N ALA A 389 -3.77 -12.62 -4.33
CA ALA A 389 -5.23 -12.55 -4.43
C ALA A 389 -5.89 -11.93 -3.20
N ILE A 390 -5.41 -12.27 -1.99
CA ILE A 390 -5.95 -11.77 -0.71
C ILE A 390 -5.59 -10.28 -0.52
N SER A 391 -4.31 -9.95 -0.68
CA SER A 391 -3.82 -8.56 -0.57
C SER A 391 -4.34 -7.67 -1.70
N GLY A 392 -4.66 -8.25 -2.87
CA GLY A 392 -5.29 -7.56 -3.99
C GLY A 392 -6.68 -7.02 -3.64
N VAL A 393 -7.49 -7.77 -2.87
CA VAL A 393 -8.80 -7.28 -2.36
C VAL A 393 -8.60 -6.11 -1.40
N ASN A 394 -7.63 -6.22 -0.50
CA ASN A 394 -7.32 -5.11 0.41
C ASN A 394 -6.84 -3.86 -0.35
N MET A 395 -5.92 -4.03 -1.30
CA MET A 395 -5.41 -2.93 -2.10
C MET A 395 -6.53 -2.26 -2.92
N SER A 396 -7.45 -3.06 -3.48
CA SER A 396 -8.65 -2.58 -4.16
C SER A 396 -9.47 -1.65 -3.26
N ALA A 397 -9.85 -2.12 -2.09
CA ALA A 397 -10.67 -1.35 -1.16
C ALA A 397 -9.97 -0.08 -0.67
N MET A 398 -8.64 -0.14 -0.44
CA MET A 398 -7.84 1.02 -0.08
C MET A 398 -7.78 2.06 -1.21
N VAL A 399 -7.57 1.63 -2.45
CA VAL A 399 -7.48 2.51 -3.61
C VAL A 399 -8.83 3.19 -3.87
N ILE A 400 -9.92 2.45 -3.80
CA ILE A 400 -11.28 3.00 -3.92
C ILE A 400 -11.54 4.00 -2.79
N GLY A 401 -11.23 3.64 -1.54
CA GLY A 401 -11.35 4.54 -0.39
C GLY A 401 -10.57 5.84 -0.59
N SER A 402 -9.32 5.74 -1.04
CA SER A 402 -8.49 6.92 -1.30
C SER A 402 -9.03 7.83 -2.42
N GLY A 403 -9.72 7.26 -3.41
CA GLY A 403 -10.38 8.04 -4.47
C GLY A 403 -11.66 8.73 -3.98
N LEU A 404 -12.41 8.08 -3.10
CA LEU A 404 -13.68 8.61 -2.56
C LEU A 404 -13.46 9.68 -1.46
N GLY A 405 -12.36 9.60 -0.73
CA GLY A 405 -12.11 10.49 0.42
C GLY A 405 -12.24 11.97 0.08
N PRO A 406 -11.45 12.51 -0.86
CA PRO A 406 -11.53 13.92 -1.25
C PRO A 406 -12.92 14.32 -1.75
N LEU A 407 -13.59 13.43 -2.48
CA LEU A 407 -14.93 13.68 -3.00
C LEU A 407 -15.95 13.85 -1.86
N LEU A 408 -15.95 12.96 -0.87
CA LEU A 408 -16.89 13.01 0.25
C LEU A 408 -16.65 14.24 1.12
N PHE A 409 -15.40 14.59 1.40
CA PHE A 409 -15.07 15.81 2.16
C PHE A 409 -15.42 17.08 1.38
N GLY A 410 -15.12 17.13 0.08
CA GLY A 410 -15.48 18.26 -0.77
C GLY A 410 -16.98 18.44 -0.89
N LEU A 411 -17.75 17.35 -1.02
CA LEU A 411 -19.20 17.38 -1.07
C LEU A 411 -19.81 17.86 0.25
N CYS A 412 -19.28 17.40 1.38
CA CYS A 412 -19.69 17.88 2.70
C CYS A 412 -19.50 19.39 2.81
N GLN A 413 -18.31 19.90 2.52
CA GLN A 413 -18.01 21.33 2.57
C GLN A 413 -18.89 22.14 1.61
N HIS A 414 -19.19 21.62 0.41
CA HIS A 414 -20.07 22.29 -0.54
C HIS A 414 -21.52 22.37 -0.06
N LEU A 415 -22.04 21.33 0.58
CA LEU A 415 -23.44 21.25 1.01
C LEU A 415 -23.69 21.92 2.36
N SER A 416 -22.78 21.79 3.33
CA SER A 416 -22.95 22.31 4.69
C SER A 416 -22.10 23.56 5.00
N GLY A 417 -21.20 23.94 4.10
CA GLY A 417 -20.27 25.05 4.31
C GLY A 417 -19.11 24.73 5.28
N SER A 418 -19.01 23.48 5.79
CA SER A 418 -18.04 23.06 6.79
C SER A 418 -17.61 21.61 6.56
N TYR A 419 -16.51 21.21 7.18
CA TYR A 419 -16.06 19.80 7.20
C TYR A 419 -16.54 19.05 8.46
N LYS A 420 -17.31 19.66 9.35
CA LYS A 420 -17.66 19.13 10.68
C LYS A 420 -18.29 17.75 10.64
N GLU A 421 -19.23 17.50 9.74
CA GLU A 421 -19.93 16.21 9.62
C GLU A 421 -18.95 15.09 9.25
N MET A 422 -18.02 15.36 8.34
CA MET A 422 -16.99 14.38 7.96
C MET A 422 -15.94 14.20 9.06
N LEU A 423 -15.62 15.23 9.85
CA LEU A 423 -14.77 15.08 11.01
C LEU A 423 -15.45 14.22 12.09
N ILE A 424 -16.76 14.42 12.34
CA ILE A 424 -17.54 13.58 13.25
C ILE A 424 -17.58 12.13 12.74
N ALA A 425 -17.82 11.89 11.46
CA ALA A 425 -17.76 10.57 10.87
C ALA A 425 -16.37 9.93 11.03
N SER A 426 -15.30 10.76 10.90
CA SER A 426 -13.90 10.33 11.10
C SER A 426 -13.55 10.03 12.57
N ILE A 427 -14.38 10.40 13.52
CA ILE A 427 -14.30 9.99 14.92
C ILE A 427 -15.11 8.71 15.14
N ILE A 428 -16.36 8.67 14.67
CA ILE A 428 -17.28 7.56 14.92
C ILE A 428 -16.80 6.27 14.26
N VAL A 429 -16.44 6.31 12.98
CA VAL A 429 -16.08 5.11 12.23
C VAL A 429 -14.87 4.38 12.83
N PRO A 430 -13.71 5.04 13.09
CA PRO A 430 -12.58 4.34 13.70
C PRO A 430 -12.83 3.95 15.16
N THR A 431 -13.73 4.64 15.89
CA THR A 431 -14.15 4.20 17.23
C THR A 431 -14.88 2.86 17.15
N LEU A 432 -15.81 2.70 16.21
CA LEU A 432 -16.50 1.43 15.98
C LEU A 432 -15.50 0.34 15.53
N LEU A 433 -14.58 0.69 14.62
CA LEU A 433 -13.55 -0.24 14.16
C LEU A 433 -12.58 -0.64 15.28
N ALA A 434 -12.26 0.27 16.21
CA ALA A 434 -11.49 -0.06 17.40
C ALA A 434 -12.20 -1.12 18.25
N ILE A 435 -13.50 -0.94 18.52
CA ILE A 435 -14.29 -1.92 19.26
C ILE A 435 -14.35 -3.27 18.53
N LEU A 436 -14.61 -3.25 17.22
CA LEU A 436 -14.64 -4.46 16.40
C LEU A 436 -13.28 -5.17 16.36
N SER A 437 -12.18 -4.43 16.39
CA SER A 437 -10.82 -4.99 16.35
C SER A 437 -10.51 -5.90 17.54
N LEU A 438 -11.15 -5.67 18.69
CA LEU A 438 -10.96 -6.52 19.88
C LEU A 438 -11.33 -7.98 19.66
N ARG A 439 -12.22 -8.26 18.69
CA ARG A 439 -12.63 -9.62 18.29
C ARG A 439 -11.94 -10.15 17.04
N ALA A 440 -11.05 -9.38 16.42
CA ALA A 440 -10.34 -9.74 15.19
C ALA A 440 -9.12 -10.65 15.46
N ASP A 441 -9.38 -11.83 16.00
CA ASP A 441 -8.36 -12.83 16.33
C ASP A 441 -7.82 -13.51 15.05
N ASN A 442 -6.60 -14.04 15.16
CA ASN A 442 -5.99 -14.82 14.08
C ASN A 442 -6.82 -16.08 13.79
N PRO A 443 -7.32 -16.27 12.55
CA PRO A 443 -8.09 -17.47 12.19
C PRO A 443 -7.28 -18.76 12.33
N GLN A 444 -5.95 -18.71 12.24
CA GLN A 444 -5.06 -19.86 12.44
C GLN A 444 -5.18 -20.43 13.86
N SER A 445 -5.38 -19.61 14.88
CA SER A 445 -5.48 -20.05 16.28
C SER A 445 -6.76 -20.86 16.55
N LYS A 446 -7.86 -20.54 15.86
CA LYS A 446 -9.12 -21.30 15.96
C LYS A 446 -8.98 -22.74 15.44
N LEU A 447 -8.13 -22.94 14.41
CA LEU A 447 -7.85 -24.26 13.85
C LEU A 447 -7.04 -25.13 14.81
N VAL A 448 -6.04 -24.55 15.48
CA VAL A 448 -5.23 -25.29 16.48
C VAL A 448 -6.09 -25.78 17.63
N ASN A 449 -6.96 -24.93 18.15
CA ASN A 449 -7.88 -25.29 19.23
C ASN A 449 -8.88 -26.40 18.81
N LYS A 450 -9.37 -26.36 17.57
CA LYS A 450 -10.29 -27.38 17.04
C LYS A 450 -9.61 -28.73 16.83
N ILE A 451 -8.35 -28.74 16.37
CA ILE A 451 -7.54 -29.97 16.21
C ILE A 451 -7.18 -30.53 17.59
N SER A 452 -6.80 -29.70 18.55
CA SER A 452 -6.48 -30.11 19.91
C SER A 452 -7.69 -30.71 20.63
N SER A 453 -8.88 -30.10 20.51
CA SER A 453 -10.11 -30.62 21.08
C SER A 453 -10.54 -31.93 20.42
N ALA A 454 -10.41 -32.07 19.09
CA ALA A 454 -10.70 -33.31 18.38
C ALA A 454 -9.76 -34.46 18.80
N ASN A 455 -8.46 -34.17 18.92
CA ASN A 455 -7.49 -35.15 19.40
C ASN A 455 -7.71 -35.56 20.85
N THR A 456 -8.15 -34.64 21.70
CA THR A 456 -8.49 -34.92 23.10
C THR A 456 -9.78 -35.78 23.21
N ALA A 457 -10.77 -35.48 22.34
CA ALA A 457 -11.99 -36.29 22.25
C ALA A 457 -11.70 -37.71 21.72
N ALA A 458 -10.85 -37.85 20.69
CA ALA A 458 -10.45 -39.13 20.15
C ALA A 458 -9.69 -40.01 21.19
N ARG A 459 -8.81 -39.39 21.98
CA ARG A 459 -8.12 -40.11 23.09
C ARG A 459 -9.05 -40.54 24.22
N ARG A 460 -10.15 -39.81 24.47
CA ARG A 460 -11.16 -40.20 25.47
C ARG A 460 -12.07 -41.36 25.01
N VAL A 461 -12.17 -41.61 23.73
CA VAL A 461 -12.94 -42.71 23.13
C VAL A 461 -12.08 -43.99 23.05
N GLN A 462 -10.75 -43.87 23.09
CA GLN A 462 -9.81 -45.00 23.05
C GLN A 462 -9.41 -45.53 24.47
N ASN A 463 -9.71 -44.80 25.52
CA ASN A 463 -9.60 -45.22 26.91
C ASN A 463 -10.99 -45.54 27.52
#